data_7153e0b67b24d7731b203eebfef0664e
#
_entry.id   7153e0b67b24d7731b203eebfef0664e
#
_cell.length_a   1.000
_cell.length_b   1.000
_cell.length_c   1.000
_cell.angle_alpha   90.00
_cell.angle_beta   90.00
_cell.angle_gamma   90.00
#
_symmetry.space_group_name_H-M   'P 1'
#
loop_
_entity.id
_entity.type
_entity.pdbx_description
1 polymer ?
#
loop_
_entity_poly.entity_id
_entity_poly.type
_entity_poly.pdbx_seq_one_letter_code
_entity_poly.pdbx_strand_id
1 'polypeptide(L)'
;MIAEALTSTPSRALYIELARQARWAVYNATPDPATTKQRNDAMLAAFFKRHPEWEFDPTASRPRLFNAAQGEDYTAMVSAVTSKFDVVRQRQQMTIRRFSMLSFTAVTDEILTGLSGNSEARQKAFLQQSLDFFAASKRYFWPYIFRVGIFKPEQFPDIPRFRFVEPGTKAVLSRLWFPGSVLALWCAVTVLVTLRQIRRTPVL
;
A
#
# COMPACT_ATOMS: atom_id res chain seq x y z
N MET A 1 -2.67 -24.48 15.29
CA MET A 1 -1.98 -23.17 15.38
C MET A 1 -1.55 -22.60 14.02
N ILE A 2 -0.75 -23.29 13.17
CA ILE A 2 -0.37 -22.77 11.84
C ILE A 2 -1.59 -22.68 10.92
N ALA A 3 -2.47 -23.67 10.91
CA ALA A 3 -3.70 -23.67 10.11
C ALA A 3 -4.69 -22.58 10.53
N GLU A 4 -4.84 -22.30 11.83
CA GLU A 4 -5.69 -21.20 12.33
C GLU A 4 -5.14 -19.81 11.95
N ALA A 5 -3.82 -19.62 11.97
CA ALA A 5 -3.21 -18.38 11.50
C ALA A 5 -3.41 -18.15 9.99
N LEU A 6 -3.55 -19.23 9.20
CA LEU A 6 -3.80 -19.17 7.76
C LEU A 6 -5.29 -19.03 7.42
N THR A 7 -6.20 -19.54 8.27
CA THR A 7 -7.66 -19.49 8.05
C THR A 7 -8.31 -18.21 8.55
N SER A 8 -7.65 -17.45 9.40
CA SER A 8 -8.17 -16.19 9.96
C SER A 8 -7.96 -14.95 9.08
N THR A 9 -7.35 -15.09 7.89
CA THR A 9 -7.25 -13.96 6.97
C THR A 9 -8.58 -13.68 6.32
N PRO A 10 -9.10 -12.47 6.49
CA PRO A 10 -10.23 -12.05 5.69
C PRO A 10 -9.84 -12.13 4.21
N SER A 11 -10.65 -12.84 3.44
CA SER A 11 -10.43 -12.94 2.00
C SER A 11 -10.46 -11.53 1.37
N ARG A 12 -9.78 -11.35 0.22
CA ARG A 12 -9.87 -10.10 -0.55
C ARG A 12 -11.32 -9.70 -0.83
N ALA A 13 -12.20 -10.70 -1.00
CA ALA A 13 -13.63 -10.50 -1.18
C ALA A 13 -14.28 -9.87 0.06
N LEU A 14 -13.96 -10.34 1.25
CA LEU A 14 -14.46 -9.76 2.51
C LEU A 14 -13.94 -8.32 2.70
N TYR A 15 -12.70 -8.05 2.35
CA TYR A 15 -12.15 -6.69 2.37
C TYR A 15 -12.93 -5.74 1.46
N ILE A 16 -13.17 -6.14 0.20
CA ILE A 16 -13.95 -5.36 -0.76
C ILE A 16 -15.38 -5.17 -0.25
N GLU A 17 -15.97 -6.20 0.32
CA GLU A 17 -17.33 -6.15 0.86
C GLU A 17 -17.42 -5.21 2.07
N LEU A 18 -16.48 -5.24 3.00
CA LEU A 18 -16.45 -4.34 4.15
C LEU A 18 -16.21 -2.88 3.74
N ALA A 19 -15.34 -2.65 2.76
CA ALA A 19 -15.14 -1.32 2.19
C ALA A 19 -16.42 -0.83 1.48
N ARG A 20 -17.12 -1.71 0.78
CA ARG A 20 -18.41 -1.44 0.16
C ARG A 20 -19.49 -1.14 1.23
N GLN A 21 -19.59 -1.96 2.28
CA GLN A 21 -20.53 -1.76 3.37
C GLN A 21 -20.26 -0.46 4.13
N ALA A 22 -19.01 -0.12 4.39
CA ALA A 22 -18.64 1.16 4.99
C ALA A 22 -19.11 2.34 4.12
N ARG A 23 -18.95 2.23 2.80
CA ARG A 23 -19.50 3.22 1.85
C ARG A 23 -21.03 3.28 1.91
N TRP A 24 -21.71 2.12 1.87
CA TRP A 24 -23.17 2.04 1.91
C TRP A 24 -23.74 2.59 3.21
N ALA A 25 -23.15 2.29 4.36
CA ALA A 25 -23.58 2.79 5.65
C ALA A 25 -23.55 4.34 5.71
N VAL A 26 -22.61 4.95 5.01
CA VAL A 26 -22.48 6.40 4.96
C VAL A 26 -23.48 7.06 4.02
N TYR A 27 -23.72 6.47 2.85
CA TYR A 27 -24.56 7.08 1.81
C TYR A 27 -26.02 6.72 1.90
N ASN A 28 -26.37 5.58 2.52
CA ASN A 28 -27.74 5.07 2.56
C ASN A 28 -28.35 4.96 3.95
N ALA A 29 -27.63 5.31 5.01
CA ALA A 29 -28.30 5.70 6.24
C ALA A 29 -29.12 6.94 5.88
N THR A 30 -30.36 6.72 5.44
CA THR A 30 -31.29 7.80 5.10
C THR A 30 -31.51 8.65 6.35
N PRO A 31 -30.73 9.67 6.55
CA PRO A 31 -30.97 10.52 7.68
C PRO A 31 -32.04 11.51 7.28
N ASP A 32 -32.83 11.87 8.26
CA ASP A 32 -33.58 13.09 8.27
C ASP A 32 -32.76 14.23 7.62
N PRO A 33 -33.38 15.11 6.79
CA PRO A 33 -32.68 16.22 6.15
C PRO A 33 -31.84 17.09 7.09
N ALA A 34 -32.26 17.26 8.34
CA ALA A 34 -31.53 18.00 9.37
C ALA A 34 -30.21 17.30 9.75
N THR A 35 -30.27 16.01 9.96
CA THR A 35 -29.07 15.17 10.27
C THR A 35 -28.11 15.16 9.11
N THR A 36 -28.59 15.11 7.86
CA THR A 36 -27.78 15.19 6.65
C THR A 36 -27.03 16.52 6.57
N LYS A 37 -27.76 17.63 6.84
CA LYS A 37 -27.18 18.99 6.83
C LYS A 37 -26.07 19.08 7.89
N GLN A 38 -26.37 18.70 9.12
CA GLN A 38 -25.38 18.73 10.22
C GLN A 38 -24.10 17.93 9.89
N ARG A 39 -24.26 16.76 9.31
CA ARG A 39 -23.13 15.93 8.88
C ARG A 39 -22.31 16.60 7.76
N ASN A 40 -22.98 17.17 6.76
CA ASN A 40 -22.32 17.86 5.67
C ASN A 40 -21.56 19.11 6.17
N ASP A 41 -22.15 19.86 7.09
CA ASP A 41 -21.52 21.02 7.71
C ASP A 41 -20.29 20.60 8.54
N ALA A 42 -20.38 19.50 9.32
CA ALA A 42 -19.25 18.96 10.06
C ALA A 42 -18.11 18.47 9.13
N MET A 43 -18.46 17.81 8.04
CA MET A 43 -17.50 17.35 7.02
C MET A 43 -16.77 18.52 6.35
N LEU A 44 -17.52 19.57 5.96
CA LEU A 44 -16.93 20.78 5.39
C LEU A 44 -16.05 21.53 6.41
N ALA A 45 -16.48 21.63 7.66
CA ALA A 45 -15.67 22.24 8.71
C ALA A 45 -14.37 21.47 8.94
N ALA A 46 -14.42 20.14 8.93
CA ALA A 46 -13.21 19.29 9.02
C ALA A 46 -12.29 19.44 7.80
N PHE A 47 -12.87 19.62 6.61
CA PHE A 47 -12.12 19.90 5.38
C PHE A 47 -11.42 21.26 5.46
N PHE A 48 -12.12 22.33 5.80
CA PHE A 48 -11.54 23.66 5.91
C PHE A 48 -10.49 23.77 7.03
N LYS A 49 -10.65 23.02 8.13
CA LYS A 49 -9.60 22.93 9.14
C LYS A 49 -8.27 22.39 8.59
N ARG A 50 -8.33 21.49 7.61
CA ARG A 50 -7.13 20.95 6.92
C ARG A 50 -6.64 21.82 5.77
N HIS A 51 -7.56 22.58 5.17
CA HIS A 51 -7.35 23.40 3.97
C HIS A 51 -7.90 24.82 4.16
N PRO A 52 -7.34 25.59 5.10
CA PRO A 52 -7.87 26.92 5.46
C PRO A 52 -7.83 27.90 4.29
N GLU A 53 -6.94 27.68 3.31
CA GLU A 53 -6.82 28.51 2.11
C GLU A 53 -8.07 28.53 1.23
N TRP A 54 -8.99 27.55 1.38
CA TRP A 54 -10.19 27.44 0.58
C TRP A 54 -11.46 27.94 1.29
N GLU A 55 -11.41 28.18 2.57
CA GLU A 55 -12.59 28.55 3.37
C GLU A 55 -13.18 29.86 2.92
N PHE A 56 -12.35 30.86 2.71
CA PHE A 56 -12.73 32.23 2.38
C PHE A 56 -12.41 32.65 0.95
N ASP A 57 -11.99 31.72 0.09
CA ASP A 57 -11.71 32.04 -1.32
C ASP A 57 -13.02 32.27 -2.09
N PRO A 58 -13.34 33.54 -2.47
CA PRO A 58 -14.57 33.88 -3.17
C PRO A 58 -14.64 33.30 -4.58
N THR A 59 -13.50 32.90 -5.14
CA THR A 59 -13.41 32.33 -6.49
C THR A 59 -13.60 30.82 -6.48
N ALA A 60 -13.60 30.19 -5.31
CA ALA A 60 -13.73 28.77 -5.17
C ALA A 60 -15.17 28.29 -5.36
N SER A 61 -15.36 27.26 -6.16
CA SER A 61 -16.66 26.62 -6.39
C SER A 61 -17.08 25.78 -5.18
N ARG A 62 -18.08 26.22 -4.44
CA ARG A 62 -18.62 25.50 -3.27
C ARG A 62 -19.01 24.06 -3.56
N PRO A 63 -19.69 23.71 -4.68
CA PRO A 63 -19.99 22.31 -5.02
C PRO A 63 -18.73 21.45 -5.22
N ARG A 64 -17.66 22.01 -5.81
CA ARG A 64 -16.41 21.28 -6.01
C ARG A 64 -15.66 21.05 -4.70
N LEU A 65 -15.65 22.04 -3.81
CA LEU A 65 -15.11 21.89 -2.45
C LEU A 65 -15.88 20.83 -1.66
N PHE A 66 -17.20 20.80 -1.78
CA PHE A 66 -18.04 19.78 -1.15
C PHE A 66 -17.68 18.37 -1.65
N ASN A 67 -17.55 18.18 -2.95
CA ASN A 67 -17.13 16.89 -3.53
C ASN A 67 -15.72 16.47 -3.08
N ALA A 68 -14.80 17.41 -2.93
CA ALA A 68 -13.47 17.14 -2.42
C ALA A 68 -13.49 16.72 -0.94
N ALA A 69 -14.25 17.44 -0.11
CA ALA A 69 -14.47 17.11 1.29
C ALA A 69 -15.09 15.72 1.46
N GLN A 70 -16.08 15.39 0.65
CA GLN A 70 -16.71 14.07 0.61
C GLN A 70 -15.71 12.96 0.21
N GLY A 71 -14.85 13.23 -0.77
CA GLY A 71 -13.82 12.31 -1.20
C GLY A 71 -12.76 12.05 -0.11
N GLU A 72 -12.39 13.07 0.66
CA GLU A 72 -11.46 12.92 1.79
C GLU A 72 -12.07 12.17 2.96
N ASP A 73 -13.31 12.49 3.31
CA ASP A 73 -14.07 11.80 4.37
C ASP A 73 -14.23 10.31 4.03
N TYR A 74 -14.57 10.00 2.79
CA TYR A 74 -14.63 8.62 2.29
C TYR A 74 -13.26 7.92 2.40
N THR A 75 -12.19 8.58 1.98
CA THR A 75 -10.83 8.02 2.05
C THR A 75 -10.43 7.74 3.49
N ALA A 76 -10.75 8.63 4.42
CA ALA A 76 -10.49 8.45 5.85
C ALA A 76 -11.24 7.23 6.41
N MET A 77 -12.52 7.07 6.06
CA MET A 77 -13.30 5.90 6.48
C MET A 77 -12.75 4.57 5.93
N VAL A 78 -12.46 4.54 4.64
CA VAL A 78 -11.88 3.34 4.01
C VAL A 78 -10.54 3.01 4.64
N SER A 79 -9.68 3.99 4.87
CA SER A 79 -8.38 3.78 5.50
C SER A 79 -8.48 3.22 6.93
N ALA A 80 -9.47 3.65 7.71
CA ALA A 80 -9.72 3.13 9.05
C ALA A 80 -10.09 1.64 9.05
N VAL A 81 -10.84 1.20 8.04
CA VAL A 81 -11.17 -0.22 7.85
C VAL A 81 -9.96 -1.00 7.32
N THR A 82 -9.28 -0.46 6.30
CA THR A 82 -8.18 -1.16 5.61
C THR A 82 -6.95 -1.32 6.50
N SER A 83 -6.66 -0.34 7.35
CA SER A 83 -5.49 -0.40 8.25
C SER A 83 -5.52 -1.62 9.19
N LYS A 84 -6.68 -2.03 9.65
CA LYS A 84 -6.83 -3.24 10.48
C LYS A 84 -6.43 -4.50 9.71
N PHE A 85 -6.81 -4.59 8.44
CA PHE A 85 -6.43 -5.71 7.58
C PHE A 85 -4.94 -5.71 7.25
N ASP A 86 -4.36 -4.54 7.02
CA ASP A 86 -2.95 -4.43 6.72
C ASP A 86 -2.08 -4.91 7.89
N VAL A 87 -2.47 -4.63 9.13
CA VAL A 87 -1.78 -5.15 10.32
C VAL A 87 -1.84 -6.67 10.39
N VAL A 88 -3.00 -7.26 10.17
CA VAL A 88 -3.17 -8.73 10.16
C VAL A 88 -2.35 -9.36 9.04
N ARG A 89 -2.43 -8.80 7.84
CA ARG A 89 -1.67 -9.24 6.66
C ARG A 89 -0.16 -9.17 6.89
N GLN A 90 0.34 -8.07 7.46
CA GLN A 90 1.76 -7.93 7.77
C GLN A 90 2.24 -8.99 8.78
N ARG A 91 1.47 -9.26 9.83
CA ARG A 91 1.81 -10.31 10.79
C ARG A 91 1.91 -11.69 10.14
N GLN A 92 0.95 -12.01 9.27
CA GLN A 92 0.96 -13.27 8.53
C GLN A 92 2.15 -13.37 7.57
N GLN A 93 2.44 -12.32 6.82
CA GLN A 93 3.59 -12.28 5.93
C GLN A 93 4.90 -12.48 6.71
N MET A 94 5.04 -11.86 7.88
CA MET A 94 6.21 -12.09 8.73
C MET A 94 6.31 -13.54 9.21
N THR A 95 5.19 -14.15 9.57
CA THR A 95 5.15 -15.56 10.00
C THR A 95 5.52 -16.49 8.84
N ILE A 96 4.88 -16.32 7.69
CA ILE A 96 5.18 -17.10 6.47
C ILE A 96 6.65 -16.96 6.11
N ARG A 97 7.18 -15.75 6.11
CA ARG A 97 8.58 -15.48 5.78
C ARG A 97 9.55 -16.18 6.74
N ARG A 98 9.26 -16.22 8.03
CA ARG A 98 10.09 -16.95 9.01
C ARG A 98 10.13 -18.45 8.72
N PHE A 99 8.99 -19.05 8.38
CA PHE A 99 8.92 -20.48 8.06
C PHE A 99 9.45 -20.79 6.66
N SER A 100 9.30 -19.90 5.69
CA SER A 100 9.82 -20.09 4.34
C SER A 100 11.36 -20.19 4.31
N MET A 101 12.04 -19.54 5.26
CA MET A 101 13.50 -19.65 5.38
C MET A 101 14.00 -21.07 5.72
N LEU A 102 13.11 -21.96 6.20
CA LEU A 102 13.44 -23.37 6.42
C LEU A 102 13.38 -24.18 5.12
N SER A 103 12.82 -23.66 4.06
CA SER A 103 12.70 -24.32 2.76
C SER A 103 13.73 -23.78 1.78
N PHE A 104 14.59 -24.67 1.26
CA PHE A 104 15.54 -24.33 0.21
C PHE A 104 14.86 -23.68 -1.00
N THR A 105 13.76 -24.24 -1.47
CA THR A 105 13.00 -23.72 -2.61
C THR A 105 12.46 -22.32 -2.36
N ALA A 106 11.91 -22.07 -1.16
CA ALA A 106 11.36 -20.76 -0.84
C ALA A 106 12.45 -19.67 -0.72
N VAL A 107 13.61 -20.02 -0.19
CA VAL A 107 14.78 -19.11 -0.12
C VAL A 107 15.29 -18.80 -1.53
N THR A 108 15.38 -19.80 -2.39
CA THR A 108 15.81 -19.61 -3.79
C THR A 108 14.81 -18.72 -4.55
N ASP A 109 13.51 -18.96 -4.37
CA ASP A 109 12.46 -18.14 -4.98
C ASP A 109 12.53 -16.68 -4.49
N GLU A 110 12.74 -16.43 -3.19
CA GLU A 110 12.90 -15.08 -2.64
C GLU A 110 14.11 -14.36 -3.26
N ILE A 111 15.22 -15.06 -3.45
CA ILE A 111 16.43 -14.49 -4.09
C ILE A 111 16.14 -14.16 -5.56
N LEU A 112 15.58 -15.10 -6.32
CA LEU A 112 15.26 -14.91 -7.73
C LEU A 112 14.26 -13.77 -7.93
N THR A 113 13.22 -13.73 -7.10
CA THR A 113 12.20 -12.67 -7.13
C THR A 113 12.81 -11.31 -6.77
N GLY A 114 13.75 -11.30 -5.81
CA GLY A 114 14.51 -10.11 -5.43
C GLY A 114 15.38 -9.57 -6.56
N LEU A 115 16.09 -10.45 -7.25
CA LEU A 115 17.00 -10.12 -8.37
C LEU A 115 16.21 -9.71 -9.63
N SER A 116 15.10 -10.39 -9.93
CA SER A 116 14.25 -10.07 -11.09
C SER A 116 13.48 -8.74 -10.96
N GLY A 117 13.55 -8.08 -9.81
CA GLY A 117 12.83 -6.84 -9.56
C GLY A 117 11.33 -7.04 -9.27
N ASN A 118 10.87 -8.26 -9.06
CA ASN A 118 9.46 -8.57 -8.70
C ASN A 118 9.22 -8.66 -7.20
N SER A 119 10.16 -8.16 -6.39
CA SER A 119 10.08 -8.24 -4.93
C SER A 119 8.95 -7.40 -4.35
N GLU A 120 8.38 -7.88 -3.23
CA GLU A 120 7.38 -7.13 -2.45
C GLU A 120 7.90 -5.73 -2.06
N ALA A 121 9.19 -5.60 -1.81
CA ALA A 121 9.81 -4.34 -1.47
C ALA A 121 9.78 -3.32 -2.62
N ARG A 122 9.94 -3.78 -3.87
CA ARG A 122 9.79 -2.93 -5.05
C ARG A 122 8.34 -2.51 -5.25
N GLN A 123 7.40 -3.43 -5.06
CA GLN A 123 5.97 -3.11 -5.13
C GLN A 123 5.57 -2.08 -4.07
N LYS A 124 6.07 -2.21 -2.83
CA LYS A 124 5.85 -1.23 -1.77
C LYS A 124 6.45 0.14 -2.12
N ALA A 125 7.66 0.16 -2.65
CA ALA A 125 8.29 1.41 -3.10
C ALA A 125 7.51 2.07 -4.24
N PHE A 126 7.04 1.29 -5.21
CA PHE A 126 6.18 1.79 -6.28
C PHE A 126 4.87 2.37 -5.75
N LEU A 127 4.19 1.64 -4.86
CA LEU A 127 2.94 2.10 -4.25
C LEU A 127 3.14 3.40 -3.47
N GLN A 128 4.20 3.48 -2.66
CA GLN A 128 4.50 4.69 -1.90
C GLN A 128 4.77 5.88 -2.82
N GLN A 129 5.63 5.72 -3.83
CA GLN A 129 5.91 6.78 -4.81
C GLN A 129 4.66 7.18 -5.59
N SER A 130 3.77 6.24 -5.89
CA SER A 130 2.48 6.53 -6.53
C SER A 130 1.58 7.37 -5.62
N LEU A 131 1.50 7.05 -4.32
CA LEU A 131 0.73 7.83 -3.35
C LEU A 131 1.30 9.25 -3.19
N ASP A 132 2.62 9.39 -3.12
CA ASP A 132 3.29 10.68 -3.04
C ASP A 132 3.04 11.51 -4.30
N PHE A 133 3.07 10.88 -5.47
CA PHE A 133 2.72 11.51 -6.73
C PHE A 133 1.26 11.97 -6.77
N PHE A 134 0.31 11.14 -6.30
CA PHE A 134 -1.09 11.53 -6.20
C PHE A 134 -1.29 12.73 -5.25
N ALA A 135 -0.57 12.76 -4.13
CA ALA A 135 -0.61 13.88 -3.21
C ALA A 135 -0.06 15.17 -3.85
N ALA A 136 1.07 15.07 -4.57
CA ALA A 136 1.64 16.19 -5.32
C ALA A 136 0.72 16.65 -6.45
N SER A 137 0.12 15.72 -7.18
CA SER A 137 -0.85 16.01 -8.26
C SER A 137 -2.10 16.71 -7.72
N LYS A 138 -2.66 16.23 -6.60
CA LYS A 138 -3.76 16.93 -5.93
C LYS A 138 -3.40 18.36 -5.61
N ARG A 139 -2.24 18.59 -4.99
CA ARG A 139 -1.77 19.92 -4.60
C ARG A 139 -1.60 20.85 -5.80
N TYR A 140 -1.12 20.32 -6.93
CA TYR A 140 -0.98 21.06 -8.19
C TYR A 140 -2.34 21.37 -8.83
N PHE A 141 -3.25 20.41 -8.93
CA PHE A 141 -4.50 20.57 -9.67
C PHE A 141 -5.61 21.23 -8.88
N TRP A 142 -5.63 21.16 -7.55
CA TRP A 142 -6.70 21.71 -6.73
C TRP A 142 -6.97 23.20 -6.96
N PRO A 143 -6.00 24.10 -7.08
CA PRO A 143 -6.25 25.49 -7.42
C PRO A 143 -7.05 25.68 -8.72
N TYR A 144 -6.81 24.83 -9.70
CA TYR A 144 -7.51 24.87 -10.98
C TYR A 144 -8.87 24.20 -10.95
N ILE A 145 -9.01 23.14 -10.16
CA ILE A 145 -10.28 22.41 -10.02
C ILE A 145 -11.28 23.24 -9.19
N PHE A 146 -10.83 23.87 -8.11
CA PHE A 146 -11.74 24.57 -7.21
C PHE A 146 -12.07 25.99 -7.70
N ARG A 147 -11.16 26.65 -8.33
CA ARG A 147 -11.42 27.92 -9.02
C ARG A 147 -12.02 27.65 -10.39
N VAL A 148 -12.90 28.54 -10.83
CA VAL A 148 -13.44 28.50 -12.20
C VAL A 148 -12.35 29.04 -13.15
N GLY A 149 -11.35 28.22 -13.43
CA GLY A 149 -10.22 28.58 -14.29
C GLY A 149 -10.01 27.56 -15.40
N ILE A 150 -9.68 28.03 -16.60
CA ILE A 150 -9.26 27.18 -17.71
C ILE A 150 -7.75 27.00 -17.60
N PHE A 151 -7.30 25.75 -17.70
CA PHE A 151 -5.88 25.42 -17.83
C PHE A 151 -5.31 26.10 -19.08
N LYS A 152 -4.27 26.90 -18.89
CA LYS A 152 -3.60 27.56 -20.03
C LYS A 152 -2.49 26.68 -20.57
N PRO A 153 -2.21 26.70 -21.90
CA PRO A 153 -1.16 25.88 -22.52
C PRO A 153 0.22 26.07 -21.89
N GLU A 154 0.53 27.28 -21.39
CA GLU A 154 1.80 27.62 -20.75
C GLU A 154 2.06 26.85 -19.45
N GLN A 155 1.00 26.27 -18.86
CA GLN A 155 1.07 25.50 -17.60
C GLN A 155 1.30 24.00 -17.82
N PHE A 156 1.24 23.52 -19.05
CA PHE A 156 1.45 22.09 -19.36
C PHE A 156 2.85 21.56 -19.02
N PRO A 157 3.95 22.32 -19.16
CA PRO A 157 5.27 21.87 -18.77
C PRO A 157 5.40 21.55 -17.28
N ASP A 158 4.63 22.26 -16.43
CA ASP A 158 4.70 22.16 -14.97
C ASP A 158 3.82 21.04 -14.40
N ILE A 159 3.07 20.33 -15.25
CA ILE A 159 2.23 19.22 -14.81
C ILE A 159 3.11 18.12 -14.19
N PRO A 160 2.85 17.73 -12.94
CA PRO A 160 3.57 16.64 -12.31
C PRO A 160 3.50 15.36 -13.15
N ARG A 161 4.65 14.75 -13.41
CA ARG A 161 4.73 13.47 -14.14
C ARG A 161 5.25 12.40 -13.22
N PHE A 162 4.56 11.26 -13.19
CA PHE A 162 5.03 10.12 -12.43
C PHE A 162 6.30 9.55 -13.07
N ARG A 163 7.34 9.41 -12.28
CA ARG A 163 8.55 8.70 -12.66
C ARG A 163 8.96 7.80 -11.51
N PHE A 164 8.86 6.51 -11.72
CA PHE A 164 9.30 5.56 -10.72
C PHE A 164 10.82 5.58 -10.59
N VAL A 165 11.29 5.75 -9.37
CA VAL A 165 12.71 5.68 -9.02
C VAL A 165 12.98 4.31 -8.44
N GLU A 166 13.74 3.50 -9.18
CA GLU A 166 14.12 2.16 -8.75
C GLU A 166 14.97 2.20 -7.47
N PRO A 167 14.75 1.27 -6.54
CA PRO A 167 15.66 1.08 -5.41
C PRO A 167 17.08 0.80 -5.92
N GLY A 168 18.07 1.50 -5.39
CA GLY A 168 19.46 1.33 -5.82
C GLY A 168 19.98 -0.09 -5.55
N THR A 169 20.92 -0.55 -6.37
CA THR A 169 21.52 -1.90 -6.30
C THR A 169 22.01 -2.25 -4.90
N LYS A 170 22.59 -1.29 -4.17
CA LYS A 170 23.02 -1.50 -2.77
C LYS A 170 21.85 -1.88 -1.85
N ALA A 171 20.70 -1.26 -2.02
CA ALA A 171 19.50 -1.56 -1.23
C ALA A 171 18.93 -2.95 -1.55
N VAL A 172 19.03 -3.38 -2.80
CA VAL A 172 18.65 -4.74 -3.22
C VAL A 172 19.60 -5.77 -2.61
N LEU A 173 20.91 -5.57 -2.77
CA LEU A 173 21.93 -6.49 -2.22
C LEU A 173 21.87 -6.59 -0.69
N SER A 174 21.66 -5.48 0.01
CA SER A 174 21.54 -5.51 1.48
C SER A 174 20.30 -6.30 1.97
N ARG A 175 19.27 -6.40 1.18
CA ARG A 175 18.08 -7.23 1.49
C ARG A 175 18.31 -8.71 1.19
N LEU A 176 19.12 -9.01 0.18
CA LEU A 176 19.43 -10.38 -0.23
C LEU A 176 20.55 -11.03 0.61
N TRP A 177 21.22 -10.24 1.44
CA TRP A 177 22.29 -10.75 2.31
C TRP A 177 21.82 -11.91 3.18
N PHE A 178 20.72 -11.75 3.91
CA PHE A 178 20.22 -12.76 4.82
C PHE A 178 19.72 -14.03 4.10
N PRO A 179 18.82 -13.97 3.11
CA PRO A 179 18.44 -15.17 2.36
C PRO A 179 19.63 -15.80 1.64
N GLY A 180 20.57 -15.02 1.15
CA GLY A 180 21.80 -15.52 0.54
C GLY A 180 22.67 -16.32 1.51
N SER A 181 22.84 -15.85 2.74
CA SER A 181 23.58 -16.59 3.79
C SER A 181 22.87 -17.87 4.21
N VAL A 182 21.54 -17.89 4.28
CA VAL A 182 20.76 -19.10 4.55
C VAL A 182 20.92 -20.12 3.43
N LEU A 183 20.89 -19.67 2.16
CA LEU A 183 21.11 -20.55 1.01
C LEU A 183 22.53 -21.15 1.03
N ALA A 184 23.55 -20.35 1.31
CA ALA A 184 24.93 -20.81 1.43
C ALA A 184 25.09 -21.87 2.54
N LEU A 185 24.42 -21.67 3.67
CA LEU A 185 24.40 -22.66 4.77
C LEU A 185 23.74 -23.97 4.33
N TRP A 186 22.60 -23.94 3.63
CA TRP A 186 21.95 -25.13 3.08
C TRP A 186 22.88 -25.88 2.13
N CYS A 187 23.55 -25.18 1.22
CA CYS A 187 24.52 -25.78 0.32
C CYS A 187 25.68 -26.44 1.09
N ALA A 188 26.24 -25.75 2.08
CA ALA A 188 27.35 -26.31 2.89
C ALA A 188 26.92 -27.57 3.66
N VAL A 189 25.74 -27.57 4.27
CA VAL A 189 25.18 -28.74 4.98
C VAL A 189 24.99 -29.91 4.02
N THR A 190 24.44 -29.67 2.84
CA THR A 190 24.21 -30.71 1.82
C THR A 190 25.54 -31.32 1.37
N VAL A 191 26.56 -30.51 1.07
CA VAL A 191 27.87 -30.94 0.67
C VAL A 191 28.54 -31.79 1.78
N LEU A 192 28.48 -31.32 3.04
CA LEU A 192 29.07 -32.06 4.17
C LEU A 192 28.40 -33.43 4.38
N VAL A 193 27.05 -33.48 4.30
CA VAL A 193 26.31 -34.75 4.41
C VAL A 193 26.69 -35.70 3.29
N THR A 194 26.75 -35.22 2.05
CA THR A 194 27.16 -36.03 0.89
C THR A 194 28.58 -36.58 1.03
N LEU A 195 29.54 -35.73 1.40
CA LEU A 195 30.92 -36.15 1.63
C LEU A 195 31.04 -37.18 2.75
N ARG A 196 30.24 -37.02 3.82
CA ARG A 196 30.21 -37.99 4.93
C ARG A 196 29.65 -39.33 4.50
N GLN A 197 28.63 -39.34 3.64
CA GLN A 197 28.06 -40.59 3.11
C GLN A 197 29.06 -41.32 2.18
N ILE A 198 29.67 -40.58 1.26
CA ILE A 198 30.70 -41.15 0.35
C ILE A 198 31.84 -41.83 1.15
N ARG A 199 32.30 -41.19 2.23
CA ARG A 199 33.35 -41.77 3.08
C ARG A 199 32.93 -43.03 3.86
N ARG A 200 31.62 -43.24 4.05
CA ARG A 200 31.06 -44.36 4.80
C ARG A 200 30.68 -45.55 3.91
N THR A 201 30.47 -45.33 2.60
CA THR A 201 30.22 -46.41 1.64
C THR A 201 31.58 -46.96 1.18
N PRO A 202 32.01 -48.17 1.61
CA PRO A 202 33.21 -48.81 1.04
C PRO A 202 32.94 -49.05 -0.44
N VAL A 203 33.86 -48.58 -1.28
CA VAL A 203 33.87 -48.98 -2.70
C VAL A 203 34.21 -50.44 -2.72
N LEU A 204 33.25 -51.32 -3.10
CA LEU A 204 33.44 -52.74 -3.37
C LEU A 204 34.23 -52.91 -4.65
#